data_1a5d329c1dbd03f23ca324a786000cdc
#
_entry.id   1a5d329c1dbd03f23ca324a786000cdc
#
_cell.length_a   1.000
_cell.length_b   1.000
_cell.length_c   1.000
_cell.angle_alpha   90.00
_cell.angle_beta   90.00
_cell.angle_gamma   90.00
#
_symmetry.space_group_name_H-M   'P 1'
#
loop_
_entity.id
_entity.type
_entity.pdbx_description
1 polymer ?
#
loop_
_entity_poly.entity_id
_entity_poly.type
_entity_poly.pdbx_seq_one_letter_code
_entity_poly.pdbx_strand_id
1 'polypeptide(L)'
;MKKPLNIKKFLLPNIPYVFIALFATKLGQAWRFAPGMDFSGKALHLMEGFAAAFQSALPSFHPIDLCVGVAAALLIRLAVYVKGKNAKKFRKNLEYGSARWGRPEDIAPYVDPKFENNVILTQTERLMMSNRPKDPKTARNKNVLVVGGSGSGKTRFFIKPNLMQLHSSYVVTDPKGSIAVECGKLMLRNGYKVKIFNSINFKKSHHYNPFAYIHSEKDILKLVTTLIANTKGDGKSGDDFWQKAETLLYTALIGYIHYEAPEEEQNFATLIEFINAMEVREDDETFENNVDLAFKELASREPNHFAVRQYKKYKLAAGKTAKSINISCGARLAPFDIQELREITMYDELELDTLGDRKTALFLIMSDTDSTFNFLISMIYSQLFNLLCEKADDVYGGRLPVHVRCLIDECANIGQIPNLEKLMATIRSREISACLVLQAQSQLKALYKDNADTIIGNCDSSIFLGGKEPGTLKELNQALGKETIDTFNTGESRGREVSHSLNYQKLGKDLATIDELAVLDGGKCILQLRGVRPFLSDKYDITKHPNYKYLSDANPRNAFDIEKYLSTRLVPKADEVYEVFDAGRV
;
A
#
# COMPACT_ATOMS: atom_id res chain seq x y z
N MET A 1 11.11 -23.70 28.63
CA MET A 1 11.76 -23.08 29.80
C MET A 1 10.68 -22.62 30.78
N LYS A 2 10.61 -23.19 32.02
CA LYS A 2 9.66 -22.79 33.08
C LYS A 2 10.06 -21.39 33.56
N LYS A 3 9.17 -20.41 33.50
CA LYS A 3 9.40 -19.06 34.04
C LYS A 3 9.69 -19.17 35.53
N PRO A 4 10.72 -18.52 36.09
CA PRO A 4 11.01 -18.53 37.51
C PRO A 4 9.81 -18.00 38.30
N LEU A 5 9.42 -18.72 39.35
CA LEU A 5 8.34 -18.32 40.25
C LEU A 5 8.73 -17.02 40.95
N ASN A 6 7.99 -15.96 40.66
CA ASN A 6 8.23 -14.67 41.33
C ASN A 6 7.66 -14.73 42.73
N ILE A 7 8.52 -15.06 43.70
CA ILE A 7 8.20 -15.30 45.13
C ILE A 7 7.38 -14.15 45.72
N LYS A 8 7.67 -12.90 45.36
CA LYS A 8 6.90 -11.72 45.82
C LYS A 8 5.45 -11.75 45.34
N LYS A 9 5.17 -12.19 44.11
CA LYS A 9 3.81 -12.31 43.55
C LYS A 9 3.03 -13.47 44.19
N PHE A 10 3.70 -14.44 44.82
CA PHE A 10 3.04 -15.53 45.49
C PHE A 10 2.80 -15.23 46.98
N LEU A 11 3.77 -14.66 47.69
CA LEU A 11 3.69 -14.40 49.14
C LEU A 11 2.72 -13.26 49.50
N LEU A 12 2.82 -12.10 48.85
CA LEU A 12 2.03 -10.92 49.21
C LEU A 12 0.50 -11.16 49.23
N PRO A 13 -0.11 -11.78 48.20
CA PRO A 13 -1.56 -12.04 48.18
C PRO A 13 -2.01 -13.10 49.19
N ASN A 14 -1.07 -13.92 49.76
CA ASN A 14 -1.41 -14.99 50.67
C ASN A 14 -1.25 -14.61 52.14
N ILE A 15 -0.59 -13.50 52.49
CA ILE A 15 -0.44 -12.99 53.85
C ILE A 15 -1.78 -12.88 54.61
N PRO A 16 -2.86 -12.30 54.04
CA PRO A 16 -4.16 -12.21 54.71
C PRO A 16 -4.72 -13.58 55.11
N TYR A 17 -4.50 -14.61 54.28
CA TYR A 17 -5.00 -15.97 54.57
C TYR A 17 -4.23 -16.67 55.67
N VAL A 18 -2.97 -16.30 55.92
CA VAL A 18 -2.22 -16.77 57.10
C VAL A 18 -2.84 -16.22 58.37
N PHE A 19 -3.18 -14.93 58.40
CA PHE A 19 -3.88 -14.35 59.56
C PHE A 19 -5.26 -14.98 59.76
N ILE A 20 -6.02 -15.24 58.69
CA ILE A 20 -7.30 -15.95 58.77
C ILE A 20 -7.11 -17.36 59.31
N ALA A 21 -6.08 -18.09 58.88
CA ALA A 21 -5.78 -19.42 59.37
C ALA A 21 -5.50 -19.40 60.90
N LEU A 22 -4.63 -18.48 61.35
CA LEU A 22 -4.30 -18.32 62.76
C LEU A 22 -5.53 -17.96 63.60
N PHE A 23 -6.39 -17.04 63.11
CA PHE A 23 -7.62 -16.69 63.79
C PHE A 23 -8.60 -17.86 63.84
N ALA A 24 -8.75 -18.59 62.73
CA ALA A 24 -9.67 -19.72 62.62
C ALA A 24 -9.25 -20.95 63.43
N THR A 25 -7.99 -20.99 63.96
CA THR A 25 -7.59 -22.02 64.96
C THR A 25 -8.48 -21.95 66.21
N LYS A 26 -9.04 -20.77 66.52
CA LYS A 26 -9.97 -20.59 67.62
C LYS A 26 -11.28 -21.34 67.45
N LEU A 27 -11.73 -21.56 66.18
CA LEU A 27 -12.90 -22.38 65.89
C LEU A 27 -12.66 -23.85 66.26
N GLY A 28 -11.47 -24.39 65.94
CA GLY A 28 -11.05 -25.73 66.36
C GLY A 28 -10.94 -25.84 67.87
N GLN A 29 -10.32 -24.84 68.52
CA GLN A 29 -10.20 -24.75 69.96
C GLN A 29 -11.57 -24.68 70.66
N ALA A 30 -12.51 -23.89 70.14
CA ALA A 30 -13.89 -23.79 70.64
C ALA A 30 -14.62 -25.14 70.56
N TRP A 31 -14.46 -25.85 69.45
CA TRP A 31 -15.03 -27.19 69.30
C TRP A 31 -14.42 -28.19 70.27
N ARG A 32 -13.13 -28.10 70.49
CA ARG A 32 -12.41 -29.02 71.44
C ARG A 32 -12.78 -28.75 72.87
N PHE A 33 -13.03 -27.50 73.26
CA PHE A 33 -13.41 -27.08 74.60
C PHE A 33 -14.90 -27.21 74.89
N ALA A 34 -15.73 -27.41 73.86
CA ALA A 34 -17.18 -27.59 74.02
C ALA A 34 -17.46 -28.87 74.85
N PRO A 35 -18.29 -28.78 75.89
CA PRO A 35 -18.71 -29.95 76.68
C PRO A 35 -19.52 -30.96 75.87
N GLY A 36 -19.30 -32.26 76.07
CA GLY A 36 -19.99 -33.34 75.38
C GLY A 36 -19.08 -34.41 74.82
N MET A 37 -19.50 -35.70 74.82
CA MET A 37 -18.70 -36.78 74.25
C MET A 37 -19.02 -37.06 72.76
N ASP A 38 -20.19 -36.71 72.29
CA ASP A 38 -20.70 -36.94 70.94
C ASP A 38 -20.81 -35.62 70.17
N PHE A 39 -20.99 -35.73 68.85
CA PHE A 39 -21.10 -34.59 67.95
C PHE A 39 -22.25 -33.64 68.31
N SER A 40 -23.43 -34.23 68.64
CA SER A 40 -24.62 -33.46 69.02
C SER A 40 -24.47 -32.68 70.34
N GLY A 41 -23.87 -33.29 71.35
CA GLY A 41 -23.56 -32.65 72.62
C GLY A 41 -22.58 -31.51 72.47
N LYS A 42 -21.51 -31.69 71.73
CA LYS A 42 -20.55 -30.59 71.43
C LYS A 42 -21.16 -29.47 70.61
N ALA A 43 -22.03 -29.78 69.66
CA ALA A 43 -22.71 -28.77 68.87
C ALA A 43 -23.67 -27.93 69.72
N LEU A 44 -24.37 -28.53 70.68
CA LEU A 44 -25.32 -27.82 71.57
C LEU A 44 -24.59 -26.86 72.52
N HIS A 45 -23.39 -27.23 73.01
CA HIS A 45 -22.60 -26.42 73.98
C HIS A 45 -21.45 -25.67 73.28
N LEU A 46 -21.51 -25.47 71.93
CA LEU A 46 -20.45 -24.80 71.16
C LEU A 46 -20.20 -23.37 71.62
N MET A 47 -21.22 -22.66 72.10
CA MET A 47 -21.11 -21.28 72.61
C MET A 47 -20.27 -21.22 73.90
N GLU A 48 -20.36 -22.22 74.76
CA GLU A 48 -19.51 -22.33 75.96
C GLU A 48 -18.06 -22.60 75.60
N GLY A 49 -17.86 -23.44 74.55
CA GLY A 49 -16.56 -23.66 73.93
C GLY A 49 -15.93 -22.41 73.33
N PHE A 50 -16.74 -21.56 72.68
CA PHE A 50 -16.29 -20.24 72.22
C PHE A 50 -15.86 -19.33 73.36
N ALA A 51 -16.67 -19.21 74.41
CA ALA A 51 -16.32 -18.41 75.57
C ALA A 51 -14.96 -18.84 76.18
N ALA A 52 -14.76 -20.15 76.32
CA ALA A 52 -13.49 -20.70 76.80
C ALA A 52 -12.29 -20.48 75.87
N ALA A 53 -12.49 -20.65 74.54
CA ALA A 53 -11.45 -20.46 73.53
C ALA A 53 -10.96 -19.01 73.42
N PHE A 54 -11.87 -18.04 73.63
CA PHE A 54 -11.56 -16.61 73.46
C PHE A 54 -11.15 -15.93 74.77
N GLN A 55 -10.97 -16.67 75.92
CA GLN A 55 -10.30 -16.14 77.11
C GLN A 55 -8.86 -15.72 76.83
N SER A 56 -8.23 -16.25 75.83
CA SER A 56 -6.89 -15.85 75.36
C SER A 56 -6.99 -15.31 73.95
N ALA A 57 -6.33 -14.21 73.60
CA ALA A 57 -6.24 -13.69 72.25
C ALA A 57 -5.24 -14.45 71.36
N LEU A 58 -4.37 -15.29 71.93
CA LEU A 58 -3.34 -16.00 71.19
C LEU A 58 -3.93 -17.18 70.39
N PRO A 59 -3.47 -17.43 69.15
CA PRO A 59 -3.91 -18.56 68.35
C PRO A 59 -3.58 -19.90 69.01
N SER A 60 -4.37 -20.94 68.77
CA SER A 60 -4.09 -22.27 69.22
C SER A 60 -3.09 -22.97 68.28
N PHE A 61 -2.06 -23.61 68.91
CA PHE A 61 -1.07 -24.40 68.15
C PHE A 61 -1.33 -25.91 68.26
N HIS A 62 -2.48 -26.31 68.79
CA HIS A 62 -2.83 -27.74 68.83
C HIS A 62 -3.05 -28.28 67.41
N PRO A 63 -2.57 -29.47 67.02
CA PRO A 63 -2.60 -29.99 65.67
C PRO A 63 -4.00 -29.96 65.01
N ILE A 64 -5.05 -30.35 65.71
CA ILE A 64 -6.42 -30.37 65.25
C ILE A 64 -6.91 -28.94 64.97
N ASP A 65 -6.63 -28.00 65.86
CA ASP A 65 -7.04 -26.60 65.71
C ASP A 65 -6.32 -25.92 64.51
N LEU A 66 -5.04 -26.28 64.30
CA LEU A 66 -4.29 -25.84 63.12
C LEU A 66 -4.89 -26.39 61.81
N CYS A 67 -5.32 -27.67 61.82
CA CYS A 67 -6.00 -28.26 60.68
C CYS A 67 -7.30 -27.50 60.33
N VAL A 68 -8.10 -27.15 61.33
CA VAL A 68 -9.32 -26.34 61.16
C VAL A 68 -8.98 -24.95 60.62
N GLY A 69 -7.95 -24.32 61.16
CA GLY A 69 -7.46 -23.01 60.70
C GLY A 69 -7.03 -23.02 59.24
N VAL A 70 -6.24 -23.99 58.83
CA VAL A 70 -5.78 -24.14 57.45
C VAL A 70 -6.96 -24.43 56.50
N ALA A 71 -7.87 -25.35 56.90
CA ALA A 71 -9.05 -25.67 56.12
C ALA A 71 -9.94 -24.43 55.88
N ALA A 72 -10.19 -23.64 56.93
CA ALA A 72 -10.96 -22.41 56.84
C ALA A 72 -10.30 -21.39 55.89
N ALA A 73 -8.99 -21.20 56.00
CA ALA A 73 -8.24 -20.31 55.14
C ALA A 73 -8.27 -20.76 53.66
N LEU A 74 -8.13 -22.08 53.42
CA LEU A 74 -8.24 -22.64 52.06
C LEU A 74 -9.63 -22.46 51.45
N LEU A 75 -10.70 -22.69 52.24
CA LEU A 75 -12.07 -22.49 51.79
C LEU A 75 -12.35 -21.02 51.43
N ILE A 76 -11.91 -20.09 52.28
CA ILE A 76 -12.07 -18.65 51.99
C ILE A 76 -11.27 -18.27 50.77
N ARG A 77 -10.04 -18.77 50.63
CA ARG A 77 -9.23 -18.53 49.44
C ARG A 77 -9.88 -19.08 48.16
N LEU A 78 -10.44 -20.29 48.25
CA LEU A 78 -11.16 -20.88 47.13
C LEU A 78 -12.39 -20.04 46.77
N ALA A 79 -13.17 -19.60 47.75
CA ALA A 79 -14.33 -18.75 47.53
C ALA A 79 -13.94 -17.41 46.86
N VAL A 80 -12.85 -16.75 47.32
CA VAL A 80 -12.31 -15.53 46.71
C VAL A 80 -11.79 -15.79 45.29
N TYR A 81 -11.14 -16.94 45.09
CA TYR A 81 -10.67 -17.34 43.75
C TYR A 81 -11.84 -17.54 42.76
N VAL A 82 -12.87 -18.28 43.18
CA VAL A 82 -14.07 -18.51 42.35
C VAL A 82 -14.81 -17.20 42.06
N LYS A 83 -14.98 -16.37 43.09
CA LYS A 83 -15.57 -15.02 42.93
C LYS A 83 -14.74 -14.14 41.96
N GLY A 84 -13.42 -14.17 42.08
CA GLY A 84 -12.51 -13.45 41.19
C GLY A 84 -12.52 -13.98 39.76
N LYS A 85 -12.65 -15.32 39.58
CA LYS A 85 -12.74 -15.95 38.26
C LYS A 85 -14.08 -15.61 37.55
N ASN A 86 -15.15 -15.52 38.33
CA ASN A 86 -16.50 -15.19 37.84
C ASN A 86 -16.80 -13.69 37.85
N ALA A 87 -15.88 -12.85 38.33
CA ALA A 87 -16.04 -11.41 38.29
C ALA A 87 -16.11 -10.92 36.85
N LYS A 88 -17.15 -10.16 36.53
CA LYS A 88 -17.27 -9.48 35.23
C LYS A 88 -16.03 -8.60 35.03
N LYS A 89 -15.29 -8.82 33.94
CA LYS A 89 -14.15 -7.98 33.58
C LYS A 89 -14.66 -6.65 33.04
N PHE A 90 -14.82 -5.68 33.90
CA PHE A 90 -15.11 -4.30 33.48
C PHE A 90 -13.83 -3.67 32.93
N ARG A 91 -13.86 -3.27 31.65
CA ARG A 91 -12.81 -2.46 31.04
C ARG A 91 -13.16 -0.99 31.28
N LYS A 92 -12.72 -0.44 32.40
CA LYS A 92 -13.01 0.94 32.79
C LYS A 92 -12.57 1.92 31.69
N ASN A 93 -13.47 2.75 31.20
CA ASN A 93 -13.27 3.74 30.11
C ASN A 93 -12.93 3.16 28.73
N LEU A 94 -13.21 1.88 28.51
CA LEU A 94 -12.98 1.19 27.23
C LEU A 94 -14.18 0.30 26.84
N GLU A 95 -15.32 0.54 27.46
CA GLU A 95 -16.50 -0.33 27.33
C GLU A 95 -17.05 -0.36 25.91
N TYR A 96 -17.03 0.77 25.21
CA TYR A 96 -17.55 0.95 23.84
C TYR A 96 -16.45 1.09 22.77
N GLY A 97 -15.22 1.42 23.18
CA GLY A 97 -14.09 1.55 22.28
C GLY A 97 -12.89 2.21 22.95
N SER A 98 -11.72 1.98 22.36
CA SER A 98 -10.45 2.52 22.87
C SER A 98 -9.79 3.47 21.87
N ALA A 99 -10.53 3.94 20.86
CA ALA A 99 -9.99 4.88 19.89
C ALA A 99 -9.52 6.17 20.57
N ARG A 100 -8.45 6.72 20.10
CA ARG A 100 -7.93 8.03 20.48
C ARG A 100 -7.01 8.55 19.39
N TRP A 101 -6.85 9.84 19.33
CA TRP A 101 -5.82 10.44 18.48
C TRP A 101 -4.42 10.08 18.98
N GLY A 102 -3.50 9.92 18.02
CA GLY A 102 -2.09 9.63 18.25
C GLY A 102 -1.37 10.80 18.92
N ARG A 103 -0.30 10.48 19.62
CA ARG A 103 0.60 11.44 20.28
C ARG A 103 2.00 11.31 19.69
N PRO A 104 2.89 12.29 19.86
CA PRO A 104 4.28 12.21 19.37
C PRO A 104 5.02 10.94 19.79
N GLU A 105 4.72 10.40 20.99
CA GLU A 105 5.35 9.18 21.49
C GLU A 105 4.92 7.93 20.70
N ASP A 106 3.72 7.93 20.11
CA ASP A 106 3.21 6.80 19.34
C ASP A 106 3.95 6.64 18.00
N ILE A 107 4.41 7.75 17.38
CA ILE A 107 5.12 7.75 16.09
C ILE A 107 6.65 7.74 16.25
N ALA A 108 7.19 8.20 17.36
CA ALA A 108 8.63 8.34 17.59
C ALA A 108 9.46 7.08 17.24
N PRO A 109 9.00 5.83 17.55
CA PRO A 109 9.74 4.63 17.20
C PRO A 109 9.88 4.36 15.70
N TYR A 110 9.09 5.03 14.86
CA TYR A 110 9.04 4.84 13.40
C TYR A 110 9.79 5.91 12.63
N VAL A 111 10.40 6.88 13.31
CA VAL A 111 11.08 8.04 12.72
C VAL A 111 12.59 7.85 12.76
N ASP A 112 13.27 8.14 11.64
CA ASP A 112 14.73 8.25 11.62
C ASP A 112 15.15 9.62 12.17
N PRO A 113 16.19 9.68 13.02
CA PRO A 113 16.71 10.96 13.54
C PRO A 113 17.13 11.95 12.46
N LYS A 114 17.66 11.47 11.34
CA LYS A 114 18.01 12.31 10.19
C LYS A 114 16.76 12.60 9.38
N PHE A 115 16.48 13.90 9.20
CA PHE A 115 15.26 14.35 8.51
C PHE A 115 15.13 13.76 7.10
N GLU A 116 16.23 13.79 6.34
CA GLU A 116 16.30 13.32 4.96
C GLU A 116 16.05 11.82 4.78
N ASN A 117 16.22 11.02 5.84
CA ASN A 117 16.03 9.57 5.79
C ASN A 117 14.58 9.16 6.06
N ASN A 118 13.63 10.08 5.95
CA ASN A 118 12.23 9.80 6.24
C ASN A 118 11.33 10.09 5.04
N VAL A 119 10.24 9.33 4.95
CA VAL A 119 9.04 9.72 4.20
C VAL A 119 8.30 10.77 5.01
N ILE A 120 7.98 11.90 4.40
CA ILE A 120 7.15 12.94 5.02
C ILE A 120 5.68 12.52 4.84
N LEU A 121 4.97 12.34 5.95
CA LEU A 121 3.55 11.97 5.94
C LEU A 121 2.66 13.19 6.25
N THR A 122 3.02 13.97 7.26
CA THR A 122 2.32 15.19 7.67
C THR A 122 3.34 16.21 8.16
N GLN A 123 2.89 17.30 8.80
CA GLN A 123 3.80 18.31 9.36
C GLN A 123 4.71 17.72 10.45
N THR A 124 4.21 16.82 11.25
CA THR A 124 4.90 16.26 12.42
C THR A 124 5.26 14.78 12.28
N GLU A 125 4.45 14.01 11.59
CA GLU A 125 4.65 12.57 11.44
C GLU A 125 5.49 12.23 10.21
N ARG A 126 6.45 11.33 10.42
CA ARG A 126 7.37 10.84 9.40
C ARG A 126 7.56 9.34 9.55
N LEU A 127 8.02 8.69 8.49
CA LEU A 127 8.31 7.26 8.49
C LEU A 127 9.73 7.02 7.96
N MET A 128 10.59 6.38 8.76
CA MET A 128 11.95 6.05 8.35
C MET A 128 12.00 5.26 7.05
N MET A 129 12.97 5.55 6.18
CA MET A 129 13.18 4.83 4.92
C MET A 129 13.73 3.41 5.10
N SER A 130 14.43 3.14 6.21
CA SER A 130 14.98 1.81 6.46
C SER A 130 13.90 0.73 6.49
N ASN A 131 14.07 -0.31 5.69
CA ASN A 131 13.24 -1.51 5.72
C ASN A 131 13.69 -2.51 6.81
N ARG A 132 14.87 -2.26 7.43
CA ARG A 132 15.44 -3.06 8.53
C ARG A 132 15.79 -2.17 9.72
N PRO A 133 14.80 -1.65 10.45
CA PRO A 133 15.06 -0.90 11.68
C PRO A 133 15.69 -1.79 12.74
N LYS A 134 16.34 -1.17 13.73
CA LYS A 134 16.95 -1.88 14.87
C LYS A 134 15.92 -2.74 15.63
N ASP A 135 14.70 -2.24 15.79
CA ASP A 135 13.56 -3.04 16.30
C ASP A 135 12.69 -3.49 15.11
N PRO A 136 12.67 -4.78 14.77
CA PRO A 136 11.85 -5.31 13.66
C PRO A 136 10.35 -5.05 13.83
N LYS A 137 9.87 -4.78 15.04
CA LYS A 137 8.45 -4.45 15.29
C LYS A 137 8.05 -3.11 14.69
N THR A 138 9.00 -2.20 14.47
CA THR A 138 8.77 -0.89 13.86
C THR A 138 8.90 -0.91 12.34
N ALA A 139 9.25 -2.05 11.76
CA ALA A 139 9.36 -2.18 10.31
C ALA A 139 7.99 -1.99 9.63
N ARG A 140 7.89 -0.99 8.76
CA ARG A 140 6.71 -0.70 7.91
C ARG A 140 7.12 -0.67 6.45
N ASN A 141 6.20 -1.01 5.56
CA ASN A 141 6.44 -0.75 4.14
C ASN A 141 6.34 0.76 3.87
N LYS A 142 6.82 1.17 2.70
CA LYS A 142 6.82 2.59 2.30
C LYS A 142 5.72 2.89 1.29
N ASN A 143 4.79 1.92 1.10
CA ASN A 143 3.61 2.14 0.31
C ASN A 143 2.66 3.07 1.07
N VAL A 144 2.20 4.10 0.39
CA VAL A 144 1.34 5.13 0.98
C VAL A 144 0.10 5.31 0.09
N LEU A 145 -1.06 5.28 0.70
CA LEU A 145 -2.30 5.71 0.08
C LEU A 145 -2.57 7.15 0.46
N VAL A 146 -2.71 8.04 -0.51
CA VAL A 146 -3.09 9.44 -0.29
C VAL A 146 -4.43 9.70 -0.95
N VAL A 147 -5.42 10.06 -0.16
CA VAL A 147 -6.77 10.35 -0.65
C VAL A 147 -7.11 11.80 -0.36
N GLY A 148 -7.54 12.51 -1.40
CA GLY A 148 -7.96 13.90 -1.24
C GLY A 148 -8.66 14.44 -2.47
N GLY A 149 -9.78 15.10 -2.27
CA GLY A 149 -10.57 15.70 -3.35
C GLY A 149 -9.77 16.67 -4.23
N SER A 150 -10.38 17.13 -5.31
CA SER A 150 -9.76 18.16 -6.16
C SER A 150 -9.46 19.41 -5.31
N GLY A 151 -8.27 20.00 -5.49
CA GLY A 151 -7.82 21.16 -4.72
C GLY A 151 -7.37 20.87 -3.28
N SER A 152 -7.38 19.62 -2.81
CA SER A 152 -6.91 19.27 -1.45
C SER A 152 -5.40 19.43 -1.25
N GLY A 153 -4.65 19.68 -2.33
CA GLY A 153 -3.22 19.95 -2.31
C GLY A 153 -2.34 18.69 -2.27
N LYS A 154 -2.80 17.55 -2.80
CA LYS A 154 -2.06 16.29 -2.88
C LYS A 154 -0.61 16.48 -3.34
N THR A 155 -0.41 17.15 -4.46
CA THR A 155 0.91 17.43 -5.04
C THR A 155 1.75 18.32 -4.13
N ARG A 156 1.16 19.40 -3.59
CA ARG A 156 1.86 20.40 -2.76
C ARG A 156 2.26 19.87 -1.39
N PHE A 157 1.36 19.14 -0.72
CA PHE A 157 1.55 18.73 0.67
C PHE A 157 2.19 17.34 0.81
N PHE A 158 2.18 16.52 -0.24
CA PHE A 158 2.73 15.17 -0.18
C PHE A 158 3.79 14.88 -1.24
N ILE A 159 3.49 15.05 -2.54
CA ILE A 159 4.40 14.63 -3.62
C ILE A 159 5.69 15.44 -3.59
N LYS A 160 5.60 16.77 -3.71
CA LYS A 160 6.77 17.66 -3.73
C LYS A 160 7.64 17.55 -2.48
N PRO A 161 7.11 17.54 -1.24
CA PRO A 161 7.92 17.33 -0.04
C PRO A 161 8.72 16.02 -0.07
N ASN A 162 8.11 14.94 -0.55
CA ASN A 162 8.80 13.65 -0.65
C ASN A 162 9.85 13.61 -1.79
N LEU A 163 9.64 14.34 -2.89
CA LEU A 163 10.66 14.51 -3.92
C LEU A 163 11.87 15.27 -3.39
N MET A 164 11.64 16.32 -2.59
CA MET A 164 12.70 17.12 -1.99
C MET A 164 13.56 16.37 -0.97
N GLN A 165 13.15 15.19 -0.50
CA GLN A 165 13.93 14.32 0.40
C GLN A 165 15.17 13.72 -0.30
N LEU A 166 15.17 13.53 -1.60
CA LEU A 166 16.32 13.13 -2.42
C LEU A 166 17.02 11.82 -1.99
N HIS A 167 16.29 10.93 -1.29
CA HIS A 167 16.87 9.69 -0.75
C HIS A 167 16.77 8.48 -1.70
N SER A 168 15.93 8.55 -2.75
CA SER A 168 15.57 7.42 -3.62
C SER A 168 15.70 7.80 -5.09
N SER A 169 15.67 6.84 -6.00
CA SER A 169 15.20 7.10 -7.35
C SER A 169 13.69 7.33 -7.32
N TYR A 170 13.19 8.18 -8.18
CA TYR A 170 11.79 8.55 -8.22
C TYR A 170 11.18 8.30 -9.58
N VAL A 171 9.98 7.71 -9.60
CA VAL A 171 9.11 7.65 -10.77
C VAL A 171 7.85 8.43 -10.42
N VAL A 172 7.58 9.49 -11.14
CA VAL A 172 6.53 10.46 -10.78
C VAL A 172 5.55 10.57 -11.92
N THR A 173 4.29 10.22 -11.67
CA THR A 173 3.21 10.59 -12.58
C THR A 173 2.88 12.06 -12.38
N ASP A 174 2.90 12.84 -13.46
CA ASP A 174 2.71 14.30 -13.45
C ASP A 174 1.56 14.69 -14.40
N PRO A 175 0.32 14.85 -13.87
CA PRO A 175 -0.86 15.08 -14.70
C PRO A 175 -0.87 16.36 -15.54
N LYS A 176 0.12 17.23 -15.39
CA LYS A 176 0.19 18.52 -16.11
C LYS A 176 1.59 18.89 -16.57
N GLY A 177 2.60 18.11 -16.19
CA GLY A 177 4.00 18.45 -16.38
C GLY A 177 4.55 19.50 -15.40
N SER A 178 3.74 19.93 -14.44
CA SER A 178 4.15 20.99 -13.50
C SER A 178 5.19 20.51 -12.50
N ILE A 179 5.13 19.26 -12.06
CA ILE A 179 6.08 18.69 -11.10
C ILE A 179 7.48 18.60 -11.74
N ALA A 180 7.56 18.18 -13.00
CA ALA A 180 8.81 18.14 -13.74
C ALA A 180 9.45 19.54 -13.87
N VAL A 181 8.67 20.55 -14.21
CA VAL A 181 9.12 21.94 -14.32
C VAL A 181 9.58 22.48 -12.97
N GLU A 182 8.84 22.20 -11.91
CA GLU A 182 9.10 22.75 -10.58
C GLU A 182 10.27 22.05 -9.86
N CYS A 183 10.44 20.75 -10.03
CA CYS A 183 11.39 19.92 -9.29
C CYS A 183 12.60 19.44 -10.13
N GLY A 184 12.51 19.43 -11.46
CA GLY A 184 13.52 18.81 -12.33
C GLY A 184 14.94 19.41 -12.15
N LYS A 185 15.03 20.73 -11.99
CA LYS A 185 16.32 21.41 -11.75
C LYS A 185 16.94 21.05 -10.39
N LEU A 186 16.11 20.83 -9.35
CA LEU A 186 16.56 20.33 -8.06
C LEU A 186 17.17 18.92 -8.22
N MET A 187 16.52 18.04 -8.99
CA MET A 187 17.03 16.69 -9.23
C MET A 187 18.38 16.72 -9.94
N LEU A 188 18.52 17.49 -11.01
CA LEU A 188 19.81 17.63 -11.72
C LEU A 188 20.94 18.13 -10.82
N ARG A 189 20.68 19.16 -9.98
CA ARG A 189 21.66 19.71 -9.03
C ARG A 189 22.15 18.69 -8.01
N ASN A 190 21.35 17.68 -7.71
CA ASN A 190 21.68 16.61 -6.76
C ASN A 190 22.15 15.32 -7.43
N GLY A 191 22.60 15.41 -8.70
CA GLY A 191 23.21 14.30 -9.43
C GLY A 191 22.24 13.23 -9.92
N TYR A 192 20.94 13.53 -10.00
CA TYR A 192 19.98 12.63 -10.60
C TYR A 192 20.10 12.62 -12.12
N LYS A 193 20.00 11.45 -12.73
CA LYS A 193 19.69 11.34 -14.15
C LYS A 193 18.19 11.64 -14.31
N VAL A 194 17.86 12.70 -15.05
CA VAL A 194 16.46 13.08 -15.28
C VAL A 194 15.98 12.47 -16.58
N LYS A 195 14.87 11.75 -16.53
CA LYS A 195 14.18 11.17 -17.67
C LYS A 195 12.75 11.71 -17.71
N ILE A 196 12.22 11.91 -18.88
CA ILE A 196 10.87 12.47 -19.10
C ILE A 196 10.19 11.67 -20.18
N PHE A 197 9.02 11.14 -19.86
CA PHE A 197 8.08 10.64 -20.86
C PHE A 197 6.86 11.56 -20.85
N ASN A 198 6.49 12.12 -22.01
CA ASN A 198 5.46 13.13 -22.10
C ASN A 198 4.43 12.75 -23.17
N SER A 199 3.27 12.24 -22.72
CA SER A 199 2.18 11.86 -23.62
C SER A 199 1.27 13.03 -24.05
N ILE A 200 1.49 14.25 -23.48
CA ILE A 200 0.78 15.46 -23.90
C ILE A 200 1.48 16.11 -25.11
N ASN A 201 2.81 16.11 -25.10
CA ASN A 201 3.63 16.68 -26.14
C ASN A 201 4.85 15.79 -26.39
N PHE A 202 4.76 14.91 -27.36
CA PHE A 202 5.78 13.93 -27.70
C PHE A 202 7.13 14.57 -28.08
N LYS A 203 7.14 15.80 -28.62
CA LYS A 203 8.39 16.52 -28.93
C LYS A 203 9.20 16.92 -27.69
N LYS A 204 8.56 16.91 -26.51
CA LYS A 204 9.18 17.19 -25.21
C LYS A 204 9.33 15.93 -24.36
N SER A 205 9.74 14.84 -24.98
CA SER A 205 9.82 13.52 -24.36
C SER A 205 11.10 12.79 -24.77
N HIS A 206 11.57 11.88 -23.91
CA HIS A 206 12.47 10.80 -24.31
C HIS A 206 11.67 9.70 -24.98
N HIS A 207 12.32 8.93 -25.82
CA HIS A 207 11.74 7.78 -26.49
C HIS A 207 11.55 6.62 -25.50
N TYR A 208 10.49 5.86 -25.74
CA TYR A 208 10.15 4.66 -24.99
C TYR A 208 9.73 3.55 -25.93
N ASN A 209 10.57 2.54 -26.07
CA ASN A 209 10.25 1.37 -26.86
C ASN A 209 9.98 0.16 -25.92
N PRO A 210 8.72 -0.32 -25.82
CA PRO A 210 8.41 -1.48 -24.98
C PRO A 210 9.13 -2.77 -25.39
N PHE A 211 9.53 -2.90 -26.66
CA PHE A 211 10.27 -4.10 -27.13
C PHE A 211 11.68 -4.18 -26.54
N ALA A 212 12.32 -3.05 -26.22
CA ALA A 212 13.64 -3.03 -25.60
C ALA A 212 13.70 -3.75 -24.23
N TYR A 213 12.54 -3.99 -23.61
CA TYR A 213 12.41 -4.64 -22.31
C TYR A 213 11.86 -6.05 -22.37
N ILE A 214 11.87 -6.67 -23.56
CA ILE A 214 11.51 -8.07 -23.76
C ILE A 214 12.80 -8.88 -23.69
N HIS A 215 12.96 -9.68 -22.65
CA HIS A 215 14.10 -10.58 -22.48
C HIS A 215 13.70 -12.06 -22.56
N SER A 216 12.39 -12.33 -22.54
CA SER A 216 11.85 -13.69 -22.53
C SER A 216 10.43 -13.78 -23.10
N GLU A 217 9.99 -14.99 -23.44
CA GLU A 217 8.61 -15.29 -23.82
C GLU A 217 7.59 -14.79 -22.78
N LYS A 218 7.97 -14.78 -21.48
CA LYS A 218 7.11 -14.28 -20.38
C LYS A 218 6.86 -12.79 -20.51
N ASP A 219 7.86 -12.02 -20.95
CA ASP A 219 7.74 -10.56 -21.07
C ASP A 219 6.84 -10.18 -22.24
N ILE A 220 6.89 -10.98 -23.33
CA ILE A 220 5.93 -10.86 -24.44
C ILE A 220 4.50 -11.01 -23.91
N LEU A 221 4.21 -12.05 -23.12
CA LEU A 221 2.89 -12.28 -22.55
C LEU A 221 2.45 -11.15 -21.61
N LYS A 222 3.38 -10.61 -20.79
CA LYS A 222 3.10 -9.48 -19.89
C LYS A 222 2.77 -8.20 -20.69
N LEU A 223 3.55 -7.91 -21.73
CA LEU A 223 3.33 -6.77 -22.62
C LEU A 223 1.95 -6.83 -23.28
N VAL A 224 1.61 -7.98 -23.89
CA VAL A 224 0.31 -8.22 -24.53
C VAL A 224 -0.83 -8.10 -23.52
N THR A 225 -0.67 -8.68 -22.32
CA THR A 225 -1.70 -8.58 -21.27
C THR A 225 -1.95 -7.12 -20.88
N THR A 226 -0.89 -6.33 -20.72
CA THR A 226 -0.99 -4.91 -20.36
C THR A 226 -1.64 -4.09 -21.47
N LEU A 227 -1.25 -4.33 -22.72
CA LEU A 227 -1.84 -3.68 -23.89
C LEU A 227 -3.35 -3.94 -23.95
N ILE A 228 -3.76 -5.21 -23.92
CA ILE A 228 -5.18 -5.59 -24.01
C ILE A 228 -5.98 -5.05 -22.83
N ALA A 229 -5.43 -5.07 -21.60
CA ALA A 229 -6.12 -4.57 -20.43
C ALA A 229 -6.46 -3.07 -20.52
N ASN A 230 -5.61 -2.28 -21.18
CA ASN A 230 -5.69 -0.81 -21.21
C ASN A 230 -6.18 -0.22 -22.53
N THR A 231 -6.42 -1.03 -23.55
CA THR A 231 -6.97 -0.59 -24.84
C THR A 231 -8.38 -1.14 -25.09
N LYS A 232 -9.10 -1.51 -24.01
CA LYS A 232 -10.51 -1.89 -24.09
C LYS A 232 -11.34 -0.63 -24.33
N GLY A 233 -12.19 -0.66 -25.33
CA GLY A 233 -13.21 0.37 -25.50
C GLY A 233 -14.24 0.34 -24.35
N ASP A 234 -15.06 1.37 -24.21
CA ASP A 234 -16.11 1.53 -23.17
C ASP A 234 -17.24 0.49 -23.23
N GLY A 235 -17.16 -0.49 -24.15
CA GLY A 235 -18.10 -1.60 -24.27
C GLY A 235 -18.04 -2.56 -23.08
N LYS A 236 -19.20 -3.12 -22.73
CA LYS A 236 -19.29 -4.24 -21.78
C LYS A 236 -18.28 -5.31 -22.17
N SER A 237 -17.57 -5.84 -21.19
CA SER A 237 -16.59 -6.94 -21.29
C SER A 237 -16.89 -7.85 -22.50
N GLY A 238 -16.10 -7.65 -23.58
CA GLY A 238 -16.22 -8.47 -24.77
C GLY A 238 -16.02 -9.94 -24.41
N ASP A 239 -16.65 -10.80 -25.18
CA ASP A 239 -16.57 -12.24 -25.01
C ASP A 239 -15.11 -12.66 -24.78
N ASP A 240 -14.85 -13.44 -23.73
CA ASP A 240 -13.54 -13.97 -23.32
C ASP A 240 -12.78 -14.61 -24.50
N PHE A 241 -13.55 -15.13 -25.48
CA PHE A 241 -13.03 -15.67 -26.72
C PHE A 241 -12.22 -14.65 -27.52
N TRP A 242 -12.75 -13.44 -27.75
CA TRP A 242 -12.10 -12.42 -28.58
C TRP A 242 -10.78 -11.98 -27.96
N GLN A 243 -10.76 -11.72 -26.65
CA GLN A 243 -9.53 -11.33 -25.94
C GLN A 243 -8.45 -12.43 -26.01
N LYS A 244 -8.85 -13.68 -25.89
CA LYS A 244 -7.93 -14.82 -26.02
C LYS A 244 -7.36 -14.94 -27.43
N ALA A 245 -8.19 -14.75 -28.45
CA ALA A 245 -7.79 -14.80 -29.85
C ALA A 245 -6.83 -13.64 -30.22
N GLU A 246 -7.14 -12.42 -29.79
CA GLU A 246 -6.25 -11.26 -29.91
C GLU A 246 -4.92 -11.50 -29.19
N THR A 247 -4.95 -12.06 -27.98
CA THR A 247 -3.75 -12.43 -27.22
C THR A 247 -2.85 -13.39 -28.02
N LEU A 248 -3.43 -14.39 -28.66
CA LEU A 248 -2.66 -15.33 -29.49
C LEU A 248 -1.99 -14.63 -30.67
N LEU A 249 -2.73 -13.77 -31.36
CA LEU A 249 -2.20 -13.05 -32.52
C LEU A 249 -1.09 -12.07 -32.10
N TYR A 250 -1.32 -11.19 -31.13
CA TYR A 250 -0.28 -10.28 -30.64
C TYR A 250 0.95 -11.03 -30.13
N THR A 251 0.76 -12.11 -29.37
CA THR A 251 1.88 -12.92 -28.87
C THR A 251 2.67 -13.55 -29.99
N ALA A 252 2.01 -13.99 -31.07
CA ALA A 252 2.69 -14.53 -32.25
C ALA A 252 3.50 -13.45 -32.97
N LEU A 253 2.88 -12.31 -33.27
CA LEU A 253 3.51 -11.23 -34.04
C LEU A 253 4.65 -10.57 -33.26
N ILE A 254 4.44 -10.22 -31.99
CA ILE A 254 5.49 -9.64 -31.13
C ILE A 254 6.63 -10.65 -30.94
N GLY A 255 6.31 -11.93 -30.77
CA GLY A 255 7.31 -12.98 -30.68
C GLY A 255 8.12 -13.14 -31.96
N TYR A 256 7.48 -13.05 -33.13
CA TYR A 256 8.19 -13.06 -34.42
C TYR A 256 9.13 -11.86 -34.54
N ILE A 257 8.62 -10.64 -34.30
CA ILE A 257 9.40 -9.40 -34.38
C ILE A 257 10.60 -9.44 -33.41
N HIS A 258 10.39 -9.90 -32.19
CA HIS A 258 11.45 -9.93 -31.18
C HIS A 258 12.60 -10.92 -31.54
N TYR A 259 12.29 -12.08 -32.10
CA TYR A 259 13.31 -13.10 -32.36
C TYR A 259 13.89 -13.04 -33.78
N GLU A 260 13.14 -12.58 -34.79
CA GLU A 260 13.52 -12.68 -36.20
C GLU A 260 13.83 -11.32 -36.85
N ALA A 261 13.28 -10.21 -36.30
CA ALA A 261 13.53 -8.89 -36.87
C ALA A 261 14.82 -8.26 -36.31
N PRO A 262 15.55 -7.45 -37.12
CA PRO A 262 16.66 -6.65 -36.61
C PRO A 262 16.21 -5.68 -35.53
N GLU A 263 17.13 -5.24 -34.65
CA GLU A 263 16.84 -4.44 -33.47
C GLU A 263 16.08 -3.16 -33.81
N GLU A 264 16.41 -2.51 -34.93
CA GLU A 264 15.77 -1.26 -35.39
C GLU A 264 14.29 -1.45 -35.75
N GLU A 265 13.90 -2.68 -36.10
CA GLU A 265 12.50 -3.03 -36.45
C GLU A 265 11.72 -3.60 -35.27
N GLN A 266 12.36 -3.81 -34.11
CA GLN A 266 11.69 -4.32 -32.91
C GLN A 266 10.91 -3.19 -32.23
N ASN A 267 9.75 -2.82 -32.78
CA ASN A 267 8.90 -1.73 -32.28
C ASN A 267 7.44 -1.89 -32.69
N PHE A 268 6.58 -0.97 -32.21
CA PHE A 268 5.15 -1.00 -32.54
C PHE A 268 4.83 -0.63 -33.99
N ALA A 269 5.67 0.15 -34.67
CA ALA A 269 5.46 0.48 -36.06
C ALA A 269 5.49 -0.79 -36.92
N THR A 270 6.50 -1.64 -36.72
CA THR A 270 6.59 -2.94 -37.39
C THR A 270 5.41 -3.85 -37.04
N LEU A 271 4.97 -3.88 -35.77
CA LEU A 271 3.78 -4.66 -35.39
C LEU A 271 2.53 -4.24 -36.16
N ILE A 272 2.33 -2.94 -36.37
CA ILE A 272 1.20 -2.42 -37.15
C ILE A 272 1.32 -2.81 -38.62
N GLU A 273 2.52 -2.75 -39.20
CA GLU A 273 2.76 -3.18 -40.58
C GLU A 273 2.43 -4.66 -40.76
N PHE A 274 2.81 -5.50 -39.80
CA PHE A 274 2.42 -6.92 -39.81
C PHE A 274 0.90 -7.09 -39.77
N ILE A 275 0.18 -6.38 -38.89
CA ILE A 275 -1.28 -6.47 -38.81
C ILE A 275 -1.92 -5.97 -40.12
N ASN A 276 -1.43 -4.88 -40.71
CA ASN A 276 -1.93 -4.36 -41.96
C ASN A 276 -1.66 -5.31 -43.16
N ALA A 277 -0.56 -6.06 -43.10
CA ALA A 277 -0.22 -7.08 -44.10
C ALA A 277 -1.05 -8.37 -43.98
N MET A 278 -1.82 -8.54 -42.91
CA MET A 278 -2.65 -9.72 -42.67
C MET A 278 -4.00 -9.64 -43.40
N GLU A 279 -3.96 -9.63 -44.73
CA GLU A 279 -5.18 -9.73 -45.54
C GLU A 279 -5.85 -11.10 -45.31
N VAL A 280 -7.18 -11.09 -45.12
CA VAL A 280 -8.01 -12.30 -45.04
C VAL A 280 -9.05 -12.26 -46.14
N ARG A 281 -9.07 -13.26 -47.03
CA ARG A 281 -10.10 -13.46 -48.06
C ARG A 281 -11.15 -14.43 -47.53
N GLU A 282 -12.40 -14.00 -47.56
CA GLU A 282 -13.52 -14.82 -47.10
C GLU A 282 -13.93 -15.92 -48.11
N ASP A 283 -13.61 -15.70 -49.36
CA ASP A 283 -13.95 -16.53 -50.52
C ASP A 283 -12.85 -17.57 -50.84
N ASP A 284 -11.67 -17.43 -50.27
CA ASP A 284 -10.52 -18.33 -50.51
C ASP A 284 -9.80 -18.67 -49.21
N GLU A 285 -10.16 -19.81 -48.62
CA GLU A 285 -9.52 -20.31 -47.39
C GLU A 285 -8.08 -20.76 -47.58
N THR A 286 -7.62 -20.93 -48.82
CA THR A 286 -6.26 -21.32 -49.16
C THR A 286 -5.32 -20.12 -49.37
N PHE A 287 -5.86 -18.92 -49.35
CA PHE A 287 -5.09 -17.69 -49.54
C PHE A 287 -4.09 -17.51 -48.37
N GLU A 288 -2.81 -17.37 -48.73
CA GLU A 288 -1.72 -17.07 -47.81
C GLU A 288 -1.25 -15.62 -48.05
N ASN A 289 -1.31 -14.80 -47.01
CA ASN A 289 -0.78 -13.44 -47.02
C ASN A 289 0.73 -13.44 -46.71
N ASN A 290 1.42 -12.31 -46.82
CA ASN A 290 2.86 -12.19 -46.60
C ASN A 290 3.28 -12.62 -45.18
N VAL A 291 2.44 -12.40 -44.16
CA VAL A 291 2.72 -12.83 -42.79
C VAL A 291 2.60 -14.35 -42.68
N ASP A 292 1.59 -14.96 -43.32
CA ASP A 292 1.49 -16.44 -43.41
C ASP A 292 2.75 -17.06 -43.99
N LEU A 293 3.29 -16.47 -45.06
CA LEU A 293 4.51 -16.95 -45.72
C LEU A 293 5.72 -16.83 -44.78
N ALA A 294 5.88 -15.72 -44.09
CA ALA A 294 6.95 -15.50 -43.11
C ALA A 294 6.88 -16.53 -41.97
N PHE A 295 5.70 -16.78 -41.40
CA PHE A 295 5.55 -17.81 -40.36
C PHE A 295 5.74 -19.25 -40.89
N LYS A 296 5.42 -19.51 -42.14
CA LYS A 296 5.64 -20.80 -42.80
C LYS A 296 7.14 -21.05 -43.02
N GLU A 297 7.87 -20.03 -43.44
CA GLU A 297 9.33 -20.10 -43.55
C GLU A 297 9.97 -20.36 -42.18
N LEU A 298 9.59 -19.59 -41.14
CA LEU A 298 10.09 -19.83 -39.79
C LEU A 298 9.72 -21.21 -39.28
N ALA A 299 8.50 -21.69 -39.52
CA ALA A 299 8.08 -23.05 -39.15
C ALA A 299 8.84 -24.16 -39.87
N SER A 300 9.36 -23.89 -41.07
CA SER A 300 10.22 -24.86 -41.79
C SER A 300 11.61 -24.98 -41.19
N ARG A 301 12.14 -23.87 -40.66
CA ARG A 301 13.45 -23.84 -39.97
C ARG A 301 13.30 -24.33 -38.52
N GLU A 302 12.31 -23.80 -37.78
CA GLU A 302 12.10 -24.06 -36.38
C GLU A 302 10.61 -24.38 -36.05
N PRO A 303 10.18 -25.64 -36.25
CA PRO A 303 8.77 -26.02 -36.06
C PRO A 303 8.22 -25.78 -34.65
N ASN A 304 9.09 -25.75 -33.64
CA ASN A 304 8.74 -25.55 -32.23
C ASN A 304 8.98 -24.13 -31.73
N HIS A 305 9.31 -23.17 -32.62
CA HIS A 305 9.51 -21.79 -32.27
C HIS A 305 8.28 -21.23 -31.55
N PHE A 306 8.48 -20.40 -30.51
CA PHE A 306 7.40 -19.87 -29.68
C PHE A 306 6.34 -19.14 -30.52
N ALA A 307 6.76 -18.23 -31.37
CA ALA A 307 5.85 -17.44 -32.23
C ALA A 307 5.05 -18.33 -33.16
N VAL A 308 5.68 -19.34 -33.78
CA VAL A 308 5.02 -20.33 -34.65
C VAL A 308 3.93 -21.10 -33.91
N ARG A 309 4.20 -21.53 -32.67
CA ARG A 309 3.18 -22.23 -31.85
C ARG A 309 1.96 -21.35 -31.54
N GLN A 310 2.15 -20.06 -31.28
CA GLN A 310 1.04 -19.13 -31.05
C GLN A 310 0.27 -18.84 -32.35
N TYR A 311 0.99 -18.63 -33.44
CA TYR A 311 0.40 -18.37 -34.75
C TYR A 311 -0.45 -19.56 -35.25
N LYS A 312 0.03 -20.79 -35.11
CA LYS A 312 -0.73 -22.00 -35.43
C LYS A 312 -2.06 -22.07 -34.66
N LYS A 313 -2.08 -21.65 -33.39
CA LYS A 313 -3.34 -21.61 -32.62
C LYS A 313 -4.27 -20.52 -33.12
N TYR A 314 -3.75 -19.33 -33.46
CA TYR A 314 -4.53 -18.27 -34.08
C TYR A 314 -5.15 -18.70 -35.40
N LYS A 315 -4.40 -19.40 -36.25
CA LYS A 315 -4.87 -19.91 -37.57
C LYS A 315 -5.95 -20.99 -37.50
N LEU A 316 -6.32 -21.46 -36.30
CA LEU A 316 -7.53 -22.27 -36.12
C LEU A 316 -8.82 -21.45 -36.33
N ALA A 317 -8.73 -20.13 -36.22
CA ALA A 317 -9.81 -19.22 -36.62
C ALA A 317 -9.77 -19.02 -38.15
N ALA A 318 -10.87 -19.29 -38.81
CA ALA A 318 -10.99 -19.20 -40.28
C ALA A 318 -11.97 -18.10 -40.73
N GLY A 319 -11.80 -17.62 -41.96
CA GLY A 319 -12.75 -16.75 -42.65
C GLY A 319 -13.11 -15.49 -41.86
N LYS A 320 -14.42 -15.29 -41.62
CA LYS A 320 -14.94 -14.09 -40.94
C LYS A 320 -14.41 -13.89 -39.54
N THR A 321 -14.13 -15.00 -38.82
CA THR A 321 -13.59 -14.93 -37.44
C THR A 321 -12.17 -14.37 -37.45
N ALA A 322 -11.28 -14.85 -38.33
CA ALA A 322 -9.91 -14.33 -38.45
C ALA A 322 -9.91 -12.86 -38.85
N LYS A 323 -10.76 -12.47 -39.82
CA LYS A 323 -10.93 -11.07 -40.23
C LYS A 323 -11.38 -10.16 -39.07
N SER A 324 -12.34 -10.63 -38.25
CA SER A 324 -12.81 -9.88 -37.09
C SER A 324 -11.73 -9.73 -36.02
N ILE A 325 -10.90 -10.74 -35.78
CA ILE A 325 -9.76 -10.68 -34.86
C ILE A 325 -8.74 -9.64 -35.36
N ASN A 326 -8.39 -9.65 -36.66
CA ASN A 326 -7.44 -8.70 -37.23
C ASN A 326 -7.94 -7.26 -37.12
N ILE A 327 -9.23 -7.01 -37.44
CA ILE A 327 -9.85 -5.68 -37.28
C ILE A 327 -9.80 -5.24 -35.80
N SER A 328 -10.12 -6.11 -34.87
CA SER A 328 -10.07 -5.81 -33.45
C SER A 328 -8.66 -5.46 -32.98
N CYS A 329 -7.66 -6.23 -33.41
CA CYS A 329 -6.24 -5.94 -33.14
C CYS A 329 -5.82 -4.59 -33.75
N GLY A 330 -6.15 -4.31 -35.01
CA GLY A 330 -5.86 -3.03 -35.66
C GLY A 330 -6.51 -1.86 -34.92
N ALA A 331 -7.76 -2.00 -34.51
CA ALA A 331 -8.49 -0.96 -33.76
C ALA A 331 -7.85 -0.62 -32.40
N ARG A 332 -7.27 -1.60 -31.70
CA ARG A 332 -6.54 -1.35 -30.44
C ARG A 332 -5.25 -0.57 -30.66
N LEU A 333 -4.61 -0.73 -31.81
CA LEU A 333 -3.38 -0.02 -32.15
C LEU A 333 -3.63 1.27 -32.94
N ALA A 334 -4.88 1.65 -33.20
CA ALA A 334 -5.22 2.89 -33.91
C ALA A 334 -4.53 4.15 -33.34
N PRO A 335 -4.27 4.32 -32.02
CA PRO A 335 -3.48 5.46 -31.55
C PRO A 335 -2.09 5.57 -32.19
N PHE A 336 -1.48 4.47 -32.59
CA PHE A 336 -0.17 4.46 -33.26
C PHE A 336 -0.23 4.87 -34.74
N ASP A 337 -1.41 5.19 -35.30
CA ASP A 337 -1.51 5.85 -36.62
C ASP A 337 -1.02 7.30 -36.53
N ILE A 338 -0.89 7.85 -35.33
CA ILE A 338 -0.29 9.16 -35.06
C ILE A 338 1.22 9.05 -35.24
N GLN A 339 1.78 9.81 -36.17
CA GLN A 339 3.19 9.76 -36.54
C GLN A 339 4.10 10.03 -35.32
N GLU A 340 3.80 11.06 -34.54
CA GLU A 340 4.60 11.39 -33.35
C GLU A 340 4.62 10.25 -32.33
N LEU A 341 3.54 9.45 -32.22
CA LEU A 341 3.52 8.30 -31.33
C LEU A 341 4.37 7.16 -31.86
N ARG A 342 4.37 6.92 -33.17
CA ARG A 342 5.28 5.95 -33.79
C ARG A 342 6.73 6.34 -33.54
N GLU A 343 7.09 7.59 -33.83
CA GLU A 343 8.46 8.09 -33.64
C GLU A 343 8.95 7.90 -32.20
N ILE A 344 8.13 8.27 -31.19
CA ILE A 344 8.57 8.17 -29.79
C ILE A 344 8.69 6.74 -29.29
N THR A 345 8.13 5.75 -29.98
CA THR A 345 8.18 4.33 -29.61
C THR A 345 9.14 3.49 -30.47
N MET A 346 9.94 4.13 -31.33
CA MET A 346 10.87 3.40 -32.21
C MET A 346 12.09 2.84 -31.48
N TYR A 347 12.66 3.58 -30.54
CA TYR A 347 13.82 3.18 -29.74
C TYR A 347 13.66 3.61 -28.28
N ASP A 348 14.54 3.17 -27.38
CA ASP A 348 14.41 3.45 -25.96
C ASP A 348 15.50 4.40 -25.44
N GLU A 349 15.06 5.35 -24.63
CA GLU A 349 15.93 6.25 -23.87
C GLU A 349 15.61 6.26 -22.37
N LEU A 350 14.53 5.58 -21.93
CA LEU A 350 14.11 5.62 -20.53
C LEU A 350 15.04 4.78 -19.65
N GLU A 351 15.60 3.70 -20.14
CA GLU A 351 16.50 2.80 -19.39
C GLU A 351 15.86 2.36 -18.06
N LEU A 352 14.62 1.83 -18.12
CA LEU A 352 13.81 1.50 -16.95
C LEU A 352 14.49 0.53 -15.98
N ASP A 353 15.32 -0.37 -16.51
CA ASP A 353 16.08 -1.36 -15.75
C ASP A 353 17.19 -0.77 -14.88
N THR A 354 17.61 0.50 -15.13
CA THR A 354 18.70 1.17 -14.42
C THR A 354 18.27 1.99 -13.21
N LEU A 355 16.95 2.14 -12.98
CA LEU A 355 16.44 3.00 -11.90
C LEU A 355 16.84 2.52 -10.50
N GLY A 356 17.09 1.21 -10.35
CA GLY A 356 17.57 0.62 -9.10
C GLY A 356 19.09 0.70 -8.89
N ASP A 357 19.87 1.06 -9.92
CA ASP A 357 21.34 1.07 -9.90
C ASP A 357 21.89 2.43 -9.49
N ARG A 358 21.26 3.49 -9.95
CA ARG A 358 21.68 4.88 -9.77
C ARG A 358 20.49 5.79 -9.55
N LYS A 359 20.71 6.91 -8.86
CA LYS A 359 19.65 7.90 -8.62
C LYS A 359 19.13 8.47 -9.94
N THR A 360 17.90 8.12 -10.27
CA THR A 360 17.18 8.56 -11.46
C THR A 360 15.85 9.19 -11.05
N ALA A 361 15.46 10.26 -11.71
CA ALA A 361 14.13 10.87 -11.60
C ALA A 361 13.43 10.75 -12.95
N LEU A 362 12.45 9.86 -13.04
CA LEU A 362 11.60 9.66 -14.21
C LEU A 362 10.28 10.38 -14.00
N PHE A 363 9.99 11.36 -14.84
CA PHE A 363 8.71 12.08 -14.87
C PHE A 363 7.85 11.53 -16.00
N LEU A 364 6.67 11.04 -15.66
CA LEU A 364 5.66 10.53 -16.58
C LEU A 364 4.56 11.57 -16.70
N ILE A 365 4.69 12.46 -17.69
CA ILE A 365 3.75 13.54 -17.94
C ILE A 365 2.59 13.01 -18.77
N MET A 366 1.37 13.18 -18.24
CA MET A 366 0.14 12.71 -18.86
C MET A 366 -0.96 13.76 -18.78
N SER A 367 -1.98 13.65 -19.63
CA SER A 367 -3.16 14.50 -19.53
C SER A 367 -4.08 14.07 -18.38
N ASP A 368 -4.64 15.05 -17.67
CA ASP A 368 -5.70 14.84 -16.67
C ASP A 368 -7.11 14.82 -17.30
N THR A 369 -7.24 15.25 -18.55
CA THR A 369 -8.52 15.36 -19.27
C THR A 369 -8.67 14.40 -20.44
N ASP A 370 -7.56 13.86 -20.96
CA ASP A 370 -7.53 12.94 -22.11
C ASP A 370 -6.78 11.66 -21.72
N SER A 371 -7.46 10.54 -21.81
CA SER A 371 -6.92 9.22 -21.45
C SER A 371 -6.37 8.42 -22.64
N THR A 372 -6.40 8.97 -23.86
CA THR A 372 -6.07 8.26 -25.11
C THR A 372 -4.72 7.55 -25.06
N PHE A 373 -3.70 8.18 -24.45
CA PHE A 373 -2.34 7.65 -24.40
C PHE A 373 -1.95 7.09 -23.00
N ASN A 374 -2.88 7.01 -22.06
CA ASN A 374 -2.58 6.58 -20.70
C ASN A 374 -2.16 5.10 -20.61
N PHE A 375 -2.52 4.29 -21.61
CA PHE A 375 -2.06 2.90 -21.73
C PHE A 375 -0.54 2.80 -21.80
N LEU A 376 0.17 3.79 -22.33
CA LEU A 376 1.64 3.83 -22.35
C LEU A 376 2.20 3.98 -20.95
N ILE A 377 1.59 4.83 -20.11
CA ILE A 377 2.00 5.01 -18.70
C ILE A 377 1.82 3.69 -17.92
N SER A 378 0.68 3.03 -18.12
CA SER A 378 0.44 1.72 -17.52
C SER A 378 1.46 0.67 -17.97
N MET A 379 1.84 0.71 -19.24
CA MET A 379 2.84 -0.19 -19.83
C MET A 379 4.22 0.06 -19.23
N ILE A 380 4.63 1.34 -19.10
CA ILE A 380 5.88 1.74 -18.43
C ILE A 380 5.91 1.20 -16.99
N TYR A 381 4.85 1.41 -16.20
CA TYR A 381 4.81 0.91 -14.82
C TYR A 381 4.83 -0.62 -14.74
N SER A 382 4.11 -1.30 -15.63
CA SER A 382 4.10 -2.77 -15.68
C SER A 382 5.49 -3.33 -15.96
N GLN A 383 6.19 -2.78 -16.96
CA GLN A 383 7.55 -3.19 -17.30
C GLN A 383 8.55 -2.80 -16.20
N LEU A 384 8.47 -1.57 -15.69
CA LEU A 384 9.32 -1.09 -14.59
C LEU A 384 9.28 -2.02 -13.38
N PHE A 385 8.09 -2.34 -12.87
CA PHE A 385 7.97 -3.21 -11.69
C PHE A 385 8.53 -4.61 -11.96
N ASN A 386 8.27 -5.17 -13.14
CA ASN A 386 8.79 -6.49 -13.52
C ASN A 386 10.32 -6.49 -13.60
N LEU A 387 10.90 -5.54 -14.33
CA LEU A 387 12.36 -5.41 -14.52
C LEU A 387 13.09 -5.20 -13.20
N LEU A 388 12.60 -4.29 -12.37
CA LEU A 388 13.22 -4.00 -11.08
C LEU A 388 13.10 -5.17 -10.10
N CYS A 389 11.99 -5.93 -10.13
CA CYS A 389 11.84 -7.11 -9.29
C CYS A 389 12.79 -8.23 -9.75
N GLU A 390 12.86 -8.51 -11.04
CA GLU A 390 13.76 -9.51 -11.62
C GLU A 390 15.22 -9.14 -11.35
N LYS A 391 15.60 -7.89 -11.61
CA LYS A 391 16.98 -7.40 -11.36
C LYS A 391 17.35 -7.44 -9.87
N ALA A 392 16.42 -7.11 -8.98
CA ALA A 392 16.64 -7.22 -7.54
C ALA A 392 16.92 -8.67 -7.13
N ASP A 393 16.16 -9.63 -7.67
CA ASP A 393 16.27 -11.04 -7.31
C ASP A 393 17.49 -11.71 -7.95
N ASP A 394 17.70 -11.51 -9.25
CA ASP A 394 18.68 -12.25 -10.03
C ASP A 394 20.10 -11.62 -9.98
N VAL A 395 20.18 -10.28 -9.93
CA VAL A 395 21.46 -9.56 -9.95
C VAL A 395 21.92 -9.16 -8.56
N TYR A 396 21.00 -8.68 -7.71
CA TYR A 396 21.34 -8.09 -6.42
C TYR A 396 20.97 -8.94 -5.19
N GLY A 397 20.63 -10.21 -5.38
CA GLY A 397 20.34 -11.12 -4.27
C GLY A 397 19.15 -10.69 -3.42
N GLY A 398 18.12 -10.13 -4.04
CA GLY A 398 16.83 -9.78 -3.45
C GLY A 398 16.63 -8.29 -3.11
N ARG A 399 17.59 -7.39 -3.47
CA ARG A 399 17.50 -5.96 -3.13
C ARG A 399 18.21 -5.07 -4.11
N LEU A 400 17.54 -4.03 -4.56
CA LEU A 400 18.17 -2.96 -5.33
C LEU A 400 19.13 -2.13 -4.45
N PRO A 401 20.27 -1.69 -5.01
CA PRO A 401 21.21 -0.80 -4.32
C PRO A 401 20.62 0.59 -4.03
N VAL A 402 19.76 1.09 -4.91
CA VAL A 402 19.04 2.37 -4.73
C VAL A 402 17.56 2.09 -4.58
N HIS A 403 16.93 2.60 -3.52
CA HIS A 403 15.48 2.48 -3.34
C HIS A 403 14.75 3.18 -4.49
N VAL A 404 13.75 2.55 -5.09
CA VAL A 404 12.91 3.14 -6.13
C VAL A 404 11.53 3.45 -5.58
N ARG A 405 11.17 4.74 -5.62
CA ARG A 405 9.90 5.24 -5.09
C ARG A 405 9.01 5.74 -6.21
N CYS A 406 7.90 5.05 -6.45
CA CYS A 406 6.88 5.45 -7.41
C CYS A 406 5.85 6.36 -6.72
N LEU A 407 5.76 7.62 -7.17
CA LEU A 407 4.77 8.61 -6.73
C LEU A 407 3.72 8.75 -7.82
N ILE A 408 2.64 7.98 -7.70
CA ILE A 408 1.63 7.83 -8.76
C ILE A 408 0.49 8.82 -8.49
N ASP A 409 0.63 10.05 -8.99
CA ASP A 409 -0.45 11.05 -8.91
C ASP A 409 -1.56 10.70 -9.88
N GLU A 410 -2.80 10.92 -9.49
CA GLU A 410 -4.01 10.51 -10.22
C GLU A 410 -3.97 9.02 -10.66
N CYS A 411 -3.61 8.14 -9.74
CA CYS A 411 -3.36 6.71 -9.99
C CYS A 411 -4.50 6.00 -10.75
N ALA A 412 -5.74 6.45 -10.61
CA ALA A 412 -6.86 5.88 -11.35
C ALA A 412 -6.86 6.22 -12.85
N ASN A 413 -6.15 7.27 -13.24
CA ASN A 413 -6.13 7.74 -14.63
C ASN A 413 -5.07 7.05 -15.49
N ILE A 414 -4.06 6.42 -14.90
CA ILE A 414 -2.97 5.78 -15.66
C ILE A 414 -3.38 4.46 -16.32
N GLY A 415 -4.59 3.97 -16.09
CA GLY A 415 -5.03 2.65 -16.52
C GLY A 415 -4.68 1.54 -15.52
N GLN A 416 -4.93 0.31 -15.92
CA GLN A 416 -4.73 -0.85 -15.07
C GLN A 416 -3.29 -1.37 -15.17
N ILE A 417 -2.58 -1.44 -14.04
CA ILE A 417 -1.32 -2.18 -13.94
C ILE A 417 -1.68 -3.62 -13.58
N PRO A 418 -1.45 -4.61 -14.46
CA PRO A 418 -1.80 -5.99 -14.17
C PRO A 418 -1.09 -6.53 -12.92
N ASN A 419 -1.80 -7.26 -12.06
CA ASN A 419 -1.30 -7.85 -10.81
C ASN A 419 -0.76 -6.83 -9.79
N LEU A 420 -1.21 -5.58 -9.81
CA LEU A 420 -0.74 -4.55 -8.87
C LEU A 420 -0.94 -4.98 -7.41
N GLU A 421 -2.01 -5.73 -7.09
CA GLU A 421 -2.27 -6.25 -5.75
C GLU A 421 -1.16 -7.18 -5.23
N LYS A 422 -0.58 -7.99 -6.12
CA LYS A 422 0.55 -8.88 -5.80
C LYS A 422 1.87 -8.10 -5.70
N LEU A 423 2.07 -7.15 -6.60
CA LEU A 423 3.24 -6.27 -6.58
C LEU A 423 3.30 -5.48 -5.27
N MET A 424 2.22 -4.81 -4.86
CA MET A 424 2.16 -4.05 -3.62
C MET A 424 2.50 -4.88 -2.37
N ALA A 425 2.20 -6.18 -2.38
CA ALA A 425 2.54 -7.08 -1.29
C ALA A 425 4.04 -7.45 -1.25
N THR A 426 4.73 -7.45 -2.39
CA THR A 426 6.06 -8.07 -2.54
C THR A 426 7.20 -7.09 -2.77
N ILE A 427 6.96 -5.92 -3.35
CA ILE A 427 8.00 -4.94 -3.76
C ILE A 427 8.83 -4.40 -2.60
N ARG A 428 8.28 -4.38 -1.37
CA ARG A 428 8.99 -3.88 -0.18
C ARG A 428 10.36 -4.54 0.02
N SER A 429 10.44 -5.86 -0.11
CA SER A 429 11.68 -6.62 0.12
C SER A 429 12.78 -6.25 -0.87
N ARG A 430 12.42 -5.76 -2.04
CA ARG A 430 13.29 -5.41 -3.17
C ARG A 430 13.70 -3.93 -3.20
N GLU A 431 13.42 -3.18 -2.13
CA GLU A 431 13.66 -1.72 -2.05
C GLU A 431 12.85 -0.92 -3.08
N ILE A 432 11.62 -1.33 -3.33
CA ILE A 432 10.66 -0.62 -4.18
C ILE A 432 9.45 -0.23 -3.32
N SER A 433 8.88 0.95 -3.57
CA SER A 433 7.64 1.40 -2.92
C SER A 433 6.77 2.19 -3.88
N ALA A 434 5.45 2.11 -3.69
CA ALA A 434 4.48 2.87 -4.46
C ALA A 434 3.60 3.74 -3.54
N CYS A 435 3.43 4.99 -3.94
CA CYS A 435 2.51 5.93 -3.32
C CYS A 435 1.36 6.15 -4.29
N LEU A 436 0.18 5.69 -3.92
CA LEU A 436 -1.03 5.79 -4.72
C LEU A 436 -1.79 7.03 -4.29
N VAL A 437 -1.90 8.01 -5.19
CA VAL A 437 -2.58 9.27 -4.91
C VAL A 437 -3.89 9.31 -5.69
N LEU A 438 -5.00 9.49 -4.98
CA LEU A 438 -6.36 9.37 -5.49
C LEU A 438 -7.22 10.56 -5.06
N GLN A 439 -8.27 10.82 -5.80
CA GLN A 439 -9.31 11.76 -5.38
C GLN A 439 -10.30 11.11 -4.43
N ALA A 440 -10.60 9.83 -4.65
CA ALA A 440 -11.49 9.01 -3.83
C ALA A 440 -11.10 7.53 -3.93
N GLN A 441 -11.38 6.74 -2.89
CA GLN A 441 -11.09 5.30 -2.91
C GLN A 441 -11.96 4.54 -3.92
N SER A 442 -13.16 5.04 -4.21
CA SER A 442 -14.06 4.46 -5.21
C SER A 442 -13.44 4.40 -6.62
N GLN A 443 -12.52 5.30 -6.96
CA GLN A 443 -11.78 5.26 -8.23
C GLN A 443 -10.93 3.99 -8.36
N LEU A 444 -10.24 3.60 -7.29
CA LEU A 444 -9.44 2.38 -7.28
C LEU A 444 -10.33 1.12 -7.35
N LYS A 445 -11.48 1.15 -6.66
CA LYS A 445 -12.46 0.07 -6.71
C LYS A 445 -13.09 -0.11 -8.10
N ALA A 446 -13.33 0.98 -8.81
CA ALA A 446 -13.82 0.92 -10.19
C ALA A 446 -12.81 0.23 -11.12
N LEU A 447 -11.51 0.50 -10.95
CA LEU A 447 -10.43 -0.03 -11.80
C LEU A 447 -10.03 -1.47 -11.44
N TYR A 448 -9.87 -1.79 -10.15
CA TYR A 448 -9.34 -3.07 -9.67
C TYR A 448 -10.40 -3.98 -9.04
N LYS A 449 -11.66 -3.53 -8.94
CA LYS A 449 -12.78 -4.29 -8.35
C LYS A 449 -12.40 -4.84 -6.96
N ASP A 450 -12.56 -6.14 -6.74
CA ASP A 450 -12.28 -6.81 -5.45
C ASP A 450 -10.80 -6.74 -5.03
N ASN A 451 -9.88 -6.59 -5.99
CA ASN A 451 -8.46 -6.46 -5.71
C ASN A 451 -8.08 -5.10 -5.10
N ALA A 452 -8.95 -4.09 -5.20
CA ALA A 452 -8.70 -2.76 -4.65
C ALA A 452 -8.46 -2.78 -3.13
N ASP A 453 -9.24 -3.57 -2.39
CA ASP A 453 -9.08 -3.68 -0.93
C ASP A 453 -7.74 -4.34 -0.56
N THR A 454 -7.25 -5.28 -1.38
CA THR A 454 -5.92 -5.87 -1.21
C THR A 454 -4.81 -4.84 -1.47
N ILE A 455 -4.95 -3.99 -2.49
CA ILE A 455 -4.01 -2.91 -2.81
C ILE A 455 -3.95 -1.92 -1.65
N ILE A 456 -5.11 -1.45 -1.18
CA ILE A 456 -5.23 -0.52 -0.03
C ILE A 456 -4.62 -1.14 1.24
N GLY A 457 -4.94 -2.40 1.53
CA GLY A 457 -4.44 -3.13 2.69
C GLY A 457 -2.91 -3.32 2.70
N ASN A 458 -2.26 -3.25 1.53
CA ASN A 458 -0.80 -3.29 1.38
C ASN A 458 -0.13 -1.90 1.45
N CYS A 459 -0.88 -0.84 1.75
CA CYS A 459 -0.34 0.47 2.11
C CYS A 459 -0.30 0.59 3.64
N ASP A 460 0.89 0.49 4.25
CA ASP A 460 1.02 0.63 5.71
C ASP A 460 0.66 2.03 6.21
N SER A 461 0.72 3.04 5.34
CA SER A 461 0.34 4.42 5.63
C SER A 461 -0.83 4.85 4.74
N SER A 462 -1.84 5.48 5.32
CA SER A 462 -2.95 6.11 4.60
C SER A 462 -3.14 7.54 5.10
N ILE A 463 -3.23 8.49 4.17
CA ILE A 463 -3.37 9.92 4.46
C ILE A 463 -4.65 10.43 3.78
N PHE A 464 -5.53 11.01 4.56
CA PHE A 464 -6.72 11.71 4.09
C PHE A 464 -6.49 13.22 4.16
N LEU A 465 -6.53 13.87 3.01
CA LEU A 465 -6.28 15.33 2.87
C LEU A 465 -7.58 16.15 2.77
N GLY A 466 -8.72 15.54 3.03
CA GLY A 466 -10.04 16.16 2.88
C GLY A 466 -10.72 15.78 1.57
N GLY A 467 -12.03 15.71 1.61
CA GLY A 467 -12.89 15.33 0.48
C GLY A 467 -14.32 15.09 0.94
N LYS A 468 -15.26 14.96 -0.01
CA LYS A 468 -16.69 14.80 0.29
C LYS A 468 -17.28 13.49 -0.27
N GLU A 469 -16.45 12.59 -0.79
CA GLU A 469 -16.93 11.34 -1.36
C GLU A 469 -17.42 10.41 -0.25
N PRO A 470 -18.74 10.02 -0.26
CA PRO A 470 -19.35 9.34 0.89
C PRO A 470 -18.74 7.98 1.22
N GLY A 471 -18.28 7.23 0.21
CA GLY A 471 -17.63 5.93 0.38
C GLY A 471 -16.33 6.04 1.19
N THR A 472 -15.46 6.96 0.79
CA THR A 472 -14.19 7.25 1.48
C THR A 472 -14.43 7.72 2.91
N LEU A 473 -15.40 8.64 3.12
CA LEU A 473 -15.71 9.15 4.46
C LEU A 473 -16.22 8.04 5.39
N LYS A 474 -17.09 7.17 4.88
CA LYS A 474 -17.62 6.02 5.63
C LYS A 474 -16.53 5.03 6.02
N GLU A 475 -15.67 4.66 5.09
CA GLU A 475 -14.55 3.75 5.35
C GLU A 475 -13.56 4.33 6.35
N LEU A 476 -13.25 5.62 6.23
CA LEU A 476 -12.37 6.32 7.17
C LEU A 476 -12.99 6.37 8.57
N ASN A 477 -14.27 6.74 8.71
CA ASN A 477 -14.97 6.74 9.98
C ASN A 477 -14.92 5.37 10.67
N GLN A 478 -15.20 4.30 9.91
CA GLN A 478 -15.16 2.93 10.43
C GLN A 478 -13.74 2.53 10.88
N ALA A 479 -12.72 2.91 10.12
CA ALA A 479 -11.32 2.60 10.42
C ALA A 479 -10.78 3.38 11.64
N LEU A 480 -11.27 4.59 11.89
CA LEU A 480 -10.92 5.39 13.07
C LEU A 480 -11.49 4.79 14.35
N GLY A 481 -12.68 4.18 14.29
CA GLY A 481 -13.32 3.49 15.40
C GLY A 481 -13.98 4.44 16.40
N LYS A 482 -14.31 3.89 17.59
CA LYS A 482 -15.05 4.60 18.64
C LYS A 482 -14.21 4.79 19.90
N GLU A 483 -14.43 5.92 20.57
CA GLU A 483 -13.99 6.20 21.94
C GLU A 483 -15.14 6.04 22.93
N THR A 484 -14.82 5.77 24.18
CA THR A 484 -15.80 5.75 25.27
C THR A 484 -15.82 7.12 25.91
N ILE A 485 -16.97 7.79 25.91
CA ILE A 485 -17.19 9.09 26.56
C ILE A 485 -18.12 8.93 27.75
N ASP A 486 -17.89 9.73 28.79
CA ASP A 486 -18.79 9.87 29.91
C ASP A 486 -19.83 10.97 29.62
N THR A 487 -21.10 10.62 29.70
CA THR A 487 -22.20 11.55 29.57
C THR A 487 -23.04 11.53 30.82
N PHE A 488 -23.69 12.63 31.12
CA PHE A 488 -24.63 12.71 32.22
C PHE A 488 -25.96 13.35 31.77
N ASN A 489 -27.06 12.76 32.23
CA ASN A 489 -28.37 13.32 32.04
C ASN A 489 -28.83 13.93 33.37
N THR A 490 -29.30 15.17 33.31
CA THR A 490 -29.93 15.83 34.43
C THR A 490 -31.45 15.67 34.32
N GLY A 491 -32.07 15.03 35.29
CA GLY A 491 -33.53 14.99 35.40
C GLY A 491 -33.98 15.98 36.48
N GLU A 492 -34.87 16.91 36.13
CA GLU A 492 -35.54 17.79 37.07
C GLU A 492 -36.99 17.33 37.19
N SER A 493 -37.39 16.91 38.39
CA SER A 493 -38.80 16.60 38.68
C SER A 493 -39.42 17.77 39.43
N ARG A 494 -40.44 18.36 38.83
CA ARG A 494 -41.20 19.48 39.43
C ARG A 494 -42.44 18.90 40.13
N GLY A 495 -42.24 18.49 41.40
CA GLY A 495 -43.30 18.14 42.32
C GLY A 495 -43.35 19.12 43.50
N ARG A 496 -44.00 18.74 44.62
CA ARG A 496 -44.01 19.53 45.86
C ARG A 496 -42.59 19.80 46.41
N GLU A 497 -41.62 18.95 46.04
CA GLU A 497 -40.18 19.16 46.25
C GLU A 497 -39.46 19.01 44.92
N VAL A 498 -38.56 19.95 44.59
CA VAL A 498 -37.71 19.88 43.38
C VAL A 498 -36.60 18.88 43.65
N SER A 499 -36.61 17.77 42.90
CA SER A 499 -35.56 16.74 42.96
C SER A 499 -34.71 16.80 41.72
N HIS A 500 -33.40 16.92 41.88
CA HIS A 500 -32.42 16.84 40.81
C HIS A 500 -31.74 15.47 40.83
N SER A 501 -31.83 14.71 39.73
CA SER A 501 -31.11 13.46 39.57
C SER A 501 -30.00 13.61 38.51
N LEU A 502 -28.81 13.21 38.86
CA LEU A 502 -27.68 13.09 37.94
C LEU A 502 -27.47 11.59 37.60
N ASN A 503 -27.70 11.24 36.36
CA ASN A 503 -27.48 9.88 35.90
C ASN A 503 -26.26 9.86 34.95
N TYR A 504 -25.19 9.21 35.39
CA TYR A 504 -23.96 9.03 34.58
C TYR A 504 -24.11 7.81 33.66
N GLN A 505 -23.90 8.04 32.36
CA GLN A 505 -23.91 7.00 31.35
C GLN A 505 -22.62 7.04 30.55
N LYS A 506 -22.18 5.89 30.08
CA LYS A 506 -21.09 5.77 29.12
C LYS A 506 -21.67 5.49 27.76
N LEU A 507 -21.15 6.19 26.75
CA LEU A 507 -21.55 6.03 25.36
C LEU A 507 -20.32 5.84 24.48
N GLY A 508 -20.51 5.13 23.36
CA GLY A 508 -19.51 5.06 22.30
C GLY A 508 -19.72 6.21 21.33
N LYS A 509 -18.73 7.12 21.22
CA LYS A 509 -18.70 8.18 20.21
C LYS A 509 -17.67 7.80 19.13
N ASP A 510 -17.98 8.02 17.86
CA ASP A 510 -17.01 7.91 16.79
C ASP A 510 -15.86 8.90 17.03
N LEU A 511 -14.61 8.48 16.82
CA LEU A 511 -13.44 9.34 17.02
C LEU A 511 -13.47 10.57 16.11
N ALA A 512 -14.01 10.41 14.90
CA ALA A 512 -14.45 11.48 14.01
C ALA A 512 -15.69 11.01 13.27
N THR A 513 -16.78 11.77 13.31
CA THR A 513 -18.02 11.46 12.62
C THR A 513 -17.92 11.79 11.14
N ILE A 514 -18.82 11.24 10.31
CA ILE A 514 -18.79 11.46 8.85
C ILE A 514 -18.94 12.95 8.50
N ASP A 515 -19.77 13.67 9.23
CA ASP A 515 -19.97 15.11 9.06
C ASP A 515 -18.73 15.91 9.48
N GLU A 516 -18.07 15.58 10.59
CA GLU A 516 -16.79 16.18 10.99
C GLU A 516 -15.69 15.95 9.92
N LEU A 517 -15.64 14.73 9.34
CA LEU A 517 -14.70 14.41 8.27
C LEU A 517 -14.98 15.18 6.97
N ALA A 518 -16.27 15.41 6.65
CA ALA A 518 -16.68 16.14 5.44
C ALA A 518 -16.34 17.64 5.49
N VAL A 519 -16.22 18.21 6.70
CA VAL A 519 -15.87 19.62 6.94
C VAL A 519 -14.45 19.77 7.49
N LEU A 520 -13.59 18.76 7.33
CA LEU A 520 -12.20 18.82 7.80
C LEU A 520 -11.52 20.09 7.28
N ASP A 521 -10.90 20.84 8.20
CA ASP A 521 -10.19 22.07 7.87
C ASP A 521 -9.16 21.86 6.75
N GLY A 522 -9.08 22.81 5.83
CA GLY A 522 -8.21 22.73 4.64
C GLY A 522 -6.71 22.59 4.93
N GLY A 523 -6.26 23.00 6.13
CA GLY A 523 -4.88 22.82 6.60
C GLY A 523 -4.63 21.51 7.35
N LYS A 524 -5.69 20.75 7.67
CA LYS A 524 -5.60 19.48 8.42
C LYS A 524 -5.63 18.25 7.52
N CYS A 525 -5.09 17.16 8.06
CA CYS A 525 -5.14 15.83 7.46
C CYS A 525 -5.25 14.75 8.53
N ILE A 526 -5.69 13.58 8.12
CA ILE A 526 -5.74 12.40 8.99
C ILE A 526 -4.75 11.36 8.47
N LEU A 527 -3.84 10.95 9.34
CA LEU A 527 -2.87 9.88 9.05
C LEU A 527 -3.25 8.62 9.80
N GLN A 528 -3.27 7.52 9.10
CA GLN A 528 -3.32 6.17 9.66
C GLN A 528 -2.02 5.44 9.31
N LEU A 529 -1.37 4.86 10.32
CA LEU A 529 -0.19 4.01 10.15
C LEU A 529 -0.47 2.66 10.80
N ARG A 530 -0.21 1.57 10.10
CA ARG A 530 -0.46 0.21 10.57
C ARG A 530 0.15 -0.04 11.95
N GLY A 531 -0.70 -0.40 12.92
CA GLY A 531 -0.31 -0.71 14.29
C GLY A 531 -0.01 0.51 15.18
N VAL A 532 -0.36 1.71 14.72
CA VAL A 532 -0.24 2.97 15.47
C VAL A 532 -1.61 3.65 15.54
N ARG A 533 -1.83 4.47 16.55
CA ARG A 533 -3.05 5.27 16.67
C ARG A 533 -3.14 6.28 15.51
N PRO A 534 -4.35 6.59 15.00
CA PRO A 534 -4.51 7.59 13.95
C PRO A 534 -4.13 8.99 14.45
N PHE A 535 -3.63 9.83 13.55
CA PHE A 535 -3.25 11.21 13.88
C PHE A 535 -4.15 12.19 13.12
N LEU A 536 -4.62 13.21 13.84
CA LEU A 536 -5.19 14.42 13.26
C LEU A 536 -4.10 15.51 13.29
N SER A 537 -3.50 15.78 12.14
CA SER A 537 -2.30 16.60 12.03
C SER A 537 -2.47 17.72 11.01
N ASP A 538 -1.54 18.65 11.02
CA ASP A 538 -1.43 19.65 9.95
C ASP A 538 -0.81 19.03 8.69
N LYS A 539 -1.27 19.47 7.54
CA LYS A 539 -0.62 19.17 6.26
C LYS A 539 0.79 19.73 6.25
N TYR A 540 1.72 19.03 5.58
CA TYR A 540 3.11 19.49 5.55
C TYR A 540 3.24 20.84 4.85
N ASP A 541 3.78 21.83 5.54
CA ASP A 541 4.10 23.12 4.95
C ASP A 541 5.40 23.00 4.14
N ILE A 542 5.27 23.01 2.81
CA ILE A 542 6.36 22.84 1.87
C ILE A 542 7.46 23.89 2.06
N THR A 543 7.12 25.10 2.54
CA THR A 543 8.08 26.20 2.73
C THR A 543 9.07 25.92 3.85
N LYS A 544 8.72 25.01 4.77
CA LYS A 544 9.60 24.57 5.87
C LYS A 544 10.62 23.51 5.46
N HIS A 545 10.53 23.00 4.23
CA HIS A 545 11.50 22.01 3.77
C HIS A 545 12.85 22.67 3.43
N PRO A 546 13.99 22.11 3.87
CA PRO A 546 15.33 22.71 3.62
C PRO A 546 15.62 22.97 2.14
N ASN A 547 15.10 22.12 1.25
CA ASN A 547 15.30 22.18 -0.19
C ASN A 547 14.25 23.04 -0.93
N TYR A 548 13.26 23.62 -0.25
CA TYR A 548 12.22 24.43 -0.87
C TYR A 548 12.79 25.59 -1.71
N LYS A 549 13.82 26.24 -1.22
CA LYS A 549 14.53 27.36 -1.90
C LYS A 549 15.05 27.01 -3.31
N TYR A 550 15.17 25.74 -3.65
CA TYR A 550 15.64 25.26 -4.94
C TYR A 550 14.52 24.91 -5.92
N LEU A 551 13.26 24.99 -5.50
CA LEU A 551 12.10 24.82 -6.37
C LEU A 551 11.77 26.12 -7.12
N SER A 552 11.05 25.99 -8.25
CA SER A 552 10.53 27.16 -8.97
C SER A 552 9.44 27.90 -8.18
N ASP A 553 8.73 27.21 -7.29
CA ASP A 553 7.77 27.81 -6.35
C ASP A 553 8.42 28.90 -5.47
N ALA A 554 9.66 28.70 -5.06
CA ALA A 554 10.40 29.66 -4.25
C ALA A 554 11.11 30.71 -5.11
N ASN A 555 11.59 30.33 -6.30
CA ASN A 555 12.28 31.21 -7.22
C ASN A 555 12.06 30.75 -8.67
N PRO A 556 11.37 31.52 -9.50
CA PRO A 556 11.10 31.18 -10.90
C PRO A 556 12.34 30.82 -11.74
N ARG A 557 13.52 31.34 -11.39
CA ARG A 557 14.79 30.97 -12.04
C ARG A 557 15.16 29.50 -11.85
N ASN A 558 14.54 28.80 -10.93
CA ASN A 558 14.73 27.37 -10.70
C ASN A 558 13.80 26.52 -11.57
N ALA A 559 12.95 27.11 -12.40
CA ALA A 559 12.15 26.36 -13.36
C ALA A 559 13.04 25.49 -14.26
N PHE A 560 12.61 24.25 -14.49
CA PHE A 560 13.30 23.32 -15.35
C PHE A 560 12.75 23.44 -16.76
N ASP A 561 13.63 23.79 -17.70
CA ASP A 561 13.30 23.89 -19.11
C ASP A 561 13.51 22.52 -19.78
N ILE A 562 12.41 21.80 -19.99
CA ILE A 562 12.40 20.45 -20.55
C ILE A 562 12.95 20.46 -21.98
N GLU A 563 12.53 21.42 -22.81
CA GLU A 563 12.91 21.48 -24.22
C GLU A 563 14.41 21.74 -24.37
N LYS A 564 14.92 22.71 -23.64
CA LYS A 564 16.37 22.98 -23.58
C LYS A 564 17.17 21.79 -23.07
N TYR A 565 16.65 21.06 -22.06
CA TYR A 565 17.33 19.90 -21.51
C TYR A 565 17.44 18.77 -22.54
N LEU A 566 16.37 18.49 -23.29
CA LEU A 566 16.36 17.46 -24.32
C LEU A 566 17.23 17.86 -25.52
N SER A 567 17.17 19.11 -25.96
CA SER A 567 17.99 19.59 -27.10
C SER A 567 19.49 19.62 -26.80
N THR A 568 19.90 19.85 -25.54
CA THR A 568 21.32 19.87 -25.14
C THR A 568 21.99 18.50 -25.26
N ARG A 569 21.21 17.40 -25.29
CA ARG A 569 21.73 16.04 -25.49
C ARG A 569 22.06 15.70 -26.93
N LEU A 570 21.48 16.42 -27.88
CA LEU A 570 21.71 16.22 -29.32
C LEU A 570 22.98 16.94 -29.82
N VAL A 571 23.63 17.74 -28.97
CA VAL A 571 24.91 18.36 -29.34
C VAL A 571 26.04 17.37 -29.06
N PRO A 572 26.74 16.86 -30.09
CA PRO A 572 27.94 16.05 -29.91
C PRO A 572 28.95 16.79 -29.05
N LYS A 573 29.58 16.11 -28.08
CA LYS A 573 30.69 16.70 -27.34
C LYS A 573 31.85 16.90 -28.31
N ALA A 574 32.52 18.04 -28.27
CA ALA A 574 33.60 18.42 -29.17
C ALA A 574 34.75 17.39 -29.22
N ASP A 575 34.87 16.51 -28.25
CA ASP A 575 35.91 15.49 -28.13
C ASP A 575 35.50 14.10 -28.64
N GLU A 576 34.26 13.90 -29.11
CA GLU A 576 33.81 12.63 -29.65
C GLU A 576 34.01 12.63 -31.16
N VAL A 577 34.87 11.70 -31.67
CA VAL A 577 35.07 11.49 -33.09
C VAL A 577 33.87 10.67 -33.62
N TYR A 578 33.02 11.32 -34.44
CA TYR A 578 31.95 10.64 -35.14
C TYR A 578 32.42 10.22 -36.52
N GLU A 579 32.32 8.92 -36.84
CA GLU A 579 32.39 8.47 -38.20
C GLU A 579 31.09 8.83 -38.91
N VAL A 580 31.14 9.82 -39.78
CA VAL A 580 30.00 10.16 -40.65
C VAL A 580 29.99 9.16 -41.80
N PHE A 581 29.09 8.18 -41.73
CA PHE A 581 28.78 7.35 -42.90
C PHE A 581 27.93 8.19 -43.84
N ASP A 582 28.53 8.62 -44.94
CA ASP A 582 27.78 9.21 -46.04
C ASP A 582 26.93 8.10 -46.68
N ALA A 583 25.62 8.12 -46.36
CA ALA A 583 24.64 7.27 -47.02
C ALA A 583 24.50 7.80 -48.47
N GLY A 584 25.48 7.40 -49.30
CA GLY A 584 25.55 7.75 -50.67
C GLY A 584 24.25 7.41 -51.37
N ARG A 585 23.71 8.40 -52.08
CA ARG A 585 22.57 8.35 -52.99
C ARG A 585 22.48 6.98 -53.71
N VAL A 586 21.43 6.24 -53.39
CA VAL A 586 20.87 5.21 -54.26
C VAL A 586 19.59 5.74 -54.84
#